data_6ea59eaabdf5d74a50e1b8b07ff80687
#
_entry.id   6ea59eaabdf5d74a50e1b8b07ff80687
#
_cell.length_a   1.000
_cell.length_b   1.000
_cell.length_c   1.000
_cell.angle_alpha   90.00
_cell.angle_beta   90.00
_cell.angle_gamma   90.00
#
_symmetry.space_group_name_H-M   'P 1'
#
loop_
_entity.id
_entity.type
_entity.pdbx_description
1 polymer ?
#
loop_
_entity_poly.entity_id
_entity_poly.type
_entity_poly.pdbx_seq_one_letter_code
_entity_poly.pdbx_strand_id
1 'polypeptide(L)'
;MILTWATSTNIENSLIDFLRNEVIEQALQILDVNGVAKTVNVYAGRELNNDWNLPLIQVYLDSKPDANRLEIGSNKRLKSFQVIIDIRTLLPGQETNLADWVEQEINDGITIYDYTPNSLNPEAPAKSILGYGRVDFITSMPVPSYDDADVFDKNRYRLTIKIWMNG
;
A
#
# COMPACT_ATOMS: atom_id res chain seq x y z
N MET A 1 -1.80 30.14 -8.73
CA MET A 1 -2.40 28.78 -8.85
C MET A 1 -1.66 27.87 -7.87
N ILE A 2 -2.39 27.20 -7.00
CA ILE A 2 -1.81 26.21 -6.08
C ILE A 2 -1.98 24.83 -6.73
N LEU A 3 -0.88 24.10 -6.89
CA LEU A 3 -0.94 22.72 -7.37
C LEU A 3 -1.39 21.82 -6.23
N THR A 4 -2.41 21.04 -6.47
CA THR A 4 -2.86 19.99 -5.55
C THR A 4 -2.20 18.64 -5.94
N TRP A 5 -2.06 17.76 -4.98
CA TRP A 5 -1.58 16.42 -5.29
C TRP A 5 -2.61 15.67 -6.13
N ALA A 6 -2.11 14.85 -7.07
CA ALA A 6 -2.98 13.97 -7.83
C ALA A 6 -3.70 12.99 -6.90
N THR A 7 -4.93 12.62 -7.24
CA THR A 7 -5.71 11.63 -6.49
C THR A 7 -4.95 10.31 -6.32
N SER A 8 -4.21 9.91 -7.34
CA SER A 8 -3.36 8.71 -7.29
C SER A 8 -2.30 8.77 -6.19
N THR A 9 -1.63 9.91 -6.03
CA THR A 9 -0.64 10.11 -4.96
C THR A 9 -1.30 10.10 -3.58
N ASN A 10 -2.47 10.70 -3.45
CA ASN A 10 -3.24 10.69 -2.21
C ASN A 10 -3.70 9.28 -1.83
N ILE A 11 -4.06 8.44 -2.80
CA ILE A 11 -4.42 7.03 -2.57
C ILE A 11 -3.21 6.23 -2.07
N GLU A 12 -2.07 6.37 -2.74
CA GLU A 12 -0.83 5.69 -2.31
C GLU A 12 -0.44 6.10 -0.88
N ASN A 13 -0.40 7.39 -0.61
CA ASN A 13 -0.07 7.89 0.72
C ASN A 13 -1.10 7.47 1.79
N SER A 14 -2.38 7.45 1.47
CA SER A 14 -3.43 7.01 2.40
C SER A 14 -3.28 5.54 2.77
N LEU A 15 -2.96 4.69 1.79
CA LEU A 15 -2.74 3.26 2.04
C LEU A 15 -1.48 3.03 2.88
N ILE A 16 -0.41 3.75 2.60
CA ILE A 16 0.83 3.68 3.38
C ILE A 16 0.60 4.11 4.82
N ASP A 17 -0.04 5.24 5.04
CA ASP A 17 -0.34 5.73 6.39
C ASP A 17 -1.25 4.77 7.15
N PHE A 18 -2.27 4.24 6.47
CA PHE A 18 -3.17 3.24 7.06
C PHE A 18 -2.38 2.03 7.55
N LEU A 19 -1.57 1.42 6.70
CA LEU A 19 -0.79 0.23 7.07
C LEU A 19 0.25 0.53 8.15
N ARG A 20 0.91 1.69 8.11
CA ARG A 20 1.83 2.11 9.18
C ARG A 20 1.14 2.26 10.53
N ASN A 21 -0.03 2.87 10.54
CA ASN A 21 -0.79 3.03 11.78
C ASN A 21 -1.24 1.68 12.35
N GLU A 22 -1.72 0.76 11.50
CA GLU A 22 -2.11 -0.57 11.94
C GLU A 22 -0.93 -1.39 12.49
N VAL A 23 0.25 -1.28 11.86
CA VAL A 23 1.48 -1.90 12.38
C VAL A 23 1.81 -1.38 13.78
N ILE A 24 1.69 -0.08 14.00
CA ILE A 24 1.98 0.54 15.30
C ILE A 24 0.94 0.15 16.34
N GLU A 25 -0.35 0.27 16.01
CA GLU A 25 -1.46 0.00 16.93
C GLU A 25 -1.50 -1.46 17.39
N GLN A 26 -1.20 -2.39 16.48
CA GLN A 26 -1.17 -3.82 16.77
C GLN A 26 0.19 -4.31 17.26
N ALA A 27 1.21 -3.44 17.32
CA ALA A 27 2.60 -3.79 17.62
C ALA A 27 3.10 -4.98 16.77
N LEU A 28 2.82 -4.93 15.47
CA LEU A 28 3.08 -6.03 14.55
C LEU A 28 4.58 -6.27 14.40
N GLN A 29 5.01 -7.49 14.74
CA GLN A 29 6.40 -7.92 14.69
C GLN A 29 6.53 -9.30 14.07
N ILE A 30 7.66 -9.54 13.43
CA ILE A 30 8.05 -10.84 12.86
C ILE A 30 9.41 -11.23 13.40
N LEU A 31 9.60 -12.51 13.70
CA LEU A 31 10.88 -13.00 14.21
C LEU A 31 11.90 -13.16 13.07
N ASP A 32 13.15 -12.77 13.33
CA ASP A 32 14.27 -13.05 12.44
C ASP A 32 14.82 -14.47 12.64
N VAL A 33 15.89 -14.82 11.92
CA VAL A 33 16.53 -16.14 11.98
C VAL A 33 17.07 -16.51 13.37
N ASN A 34 17.30 -15.52 14.22
CA ASN A 34 17.80 -15.68 15.58
C ASN A 34 16.67 -15.62 16.63
N GLY A 35 15.42 -15.56 16.20
CA GLY A 35 14.26 -15.43 17.09
C GLY A 35 14.09 -14.01 17.68
N VAL A 36 14.73 -13.01 17.10
CA VAL A 36 14.60 -11.61 17.54
C VAL A 36 13.41 -10.97 16.81
N ALA A 37 12.54 -10.33 17.57
CA ALA A 37 11.38 -9.61 17.03
C ALA A 37 11.80 -8.37 16.25
N LYS A 38 11.31 -8.25 15.02
CA LYS A 38 11.51 -7.11 14.13
C LYS A 38 10.17 -6.48 13.79
N THR A 39 10.10 -5.16 13.92
CA THR A 39 8.92 -4.40 13.49
C THR A 39 8.80 -4.42 11.97
N VAL A 40 7.59 -4.59 11.47
CA VAL A 40 7.31 -4.51 10.04
C VAL A 40 7.40 -3.06 9.57
N ASN A 41 8.15 -2.83 8.49
CA ASN A 41 8.33 -1.51 7.90
C ASN A 41 7.42 -1.35 6.67
N VAL A 42 6.87 -0.16 6.47
CA VAL A 42 6.03 0.17 5.31
C VAL A 42 6.68 1.30 4.53
N TYR A 43 6.97 1.05 3.27
CA TYR A 43 7.67 1.98 2.39
C TYR A 43 6.88 2.28 1.13
N ALA A 44 7.06 3.50 0.62
CA ALA A 44 6.48 3.96 -0.63
C ALA A 44 7.47 3.83 -1.79
N GLY A 45 6.93 3.57 -2.99
CA GLY A 45 7.67 3.65 -4.23
C GLY A 45 7.92 2.31 -4.91
N ARG A 46 8.11 2.39 -6.23
CA ARG A 46 8.28 1.23 -7.10
C ARG A 46 9.65 0.58 -6.98
N GLU A 47 10.68 1.40 -6.76
CA GLU A 47 12.05 0.93 -6.69
C GLU A 47 12.43 0.55 -5.27
N LEU A 48 13.09 -0.61 -5.13
CA LEU A 48 13.61 -1.06 -3.86
C LEU A 48 14.82 -0.21 -3.46
N ASN A 49 14.80 0.34 -2.25
CA ASN A 49 15.93 1.07 -1.69
C ASN A 49 16.76 0.12 -0.82
N ASN A 50 18.07 0.06 -1.05
CA ASN A 50 18.99 -0.80 -0.29
C ASN A 50 19.09 -0.44 1.20
N ASP A 51 18.70 0.77 1.58
CA ASP A 51 18.67 1.21 2.99
C ASP A 51 17.41 0.73 3.73
N TRP A 52 16.45 0.11 3.04
CA TRP A 52 15.25 -0.42 3.65
C TRP A 52 15.54 -1.71 4.42
N ASN A 53 14.81 -1.89 5.51
CA ASN A 53 14.98 -3.02 6.41
C ASN A 53 13.85 -4.04 6.26
N LEU A 54 14.22 -5.32 6.30
CA LEU A 54 13.28 -6.43 6.39
C LEU A 54 12.81 -6.65 7.84
N PRO A 55 11.57 -7.10 8.07
CA PRO A 55 10.52 -7.32 7.08
C PRO A 55 9.91 -6.02 6.58
N LEU A 56 9.43 -5.99 5.34
CA LEU A 56 8.86 -4.78 4.77
C LEU A 56 7.62 -5.04 3.90
N ILE A 57 6.79 -4.02 3.82
CA ILE A 57 5.67 -3.87 2.91
C ILE A 57 5.96 -2.66 2.03
N GLN A 58 6.03 -2.88 0.73
CA GLN A 58 6.26 -1.83 -0.27
C GLN A 58 4.99 -1.58 -1.04
N VAL A 59 4.57 -0.32 -1.11
CA VAL A 59 3.32 0.09 -1.77
C VAL A 59 3.62 1.05 -2.90
N TYR A 60 3.06 0.78 -4.07
CA TYR A 60 3.17 1.69 -5.21
C TYR A 60 2.03 1.50 -6.22
N LEU A 61 1.73 2.58 -6.96
CA LEU A 61 0.78 2.53 -8.07
C LEU A 61 1.39 1.79 -9.26
N ASP A 62 0.60 0.90 -9.87
CA ASP A 62 1.04 0.12 -11.02
C ASP A 62 0.67 0.78 -12.35
N SER A 63 -0.50 1.40 -12.43
CA SER A 63 -1.02 1.94 -13.67
C SER A 63 -1.71 3.29 -13.50
N LYS A 64 -1.96 3.96 -14.62
CA LYS A 64 -2.83 5.13 -14.65
C LYS A 64 -4.25 4.76 -14.21
N PRO A 65 -4.98 5.70 -13.58
CA PRO A 65 -6.34 5.42 -13.16
C PRO A 65 -7.26 5.17 -14.37
N ASP A 66 -8.10 4.16 -14.23
CA ASP A 66 -9.22 3.91 -15.13
C ASP A 66 -10.45 4.66 -14.64
N ALA A 67 -11.21 5.24 -15.55
CA ALA A 67 -12.43 5.96 -15.24
C ALA A 67 -13.62 5.42 -16.04
N ASN A 68 -14.57 4.84 -15.34
CA ASN A 68 -15.81 4.35 -15.92
C ASN A 68 -16.98 5.28 -15.59
N ARG A 69 -17.87 5.52 -16.56
CA ARG A 69 -19.11 6.26 -16.29
C ARG A 69 -20.03 5.42 -15.40
N LEU A 70 -20.58 6.04 -14.36
CA LEU A 70 -21.54 5.38 -13.48
C LEU A 70 -22.89 5.12 -14.14
N GLU A 71 -23.29 6.02 -15.05
CA GLU A 71 -24.57 5.95 -15.76
C GLU A 71 -24.41 6.49 -17.18
N ILE A 72 -25.26 6.03 -18.09
CA ILE A 72 -25.32 6.56 -19.46
C ILE A 72 -25.74 8.03 -19.39
N GLY A 73 -24.94 8.90 -20.00
CA GLY A 73 -25.18 10.35 -20.00
C GLY A 73 -24.75 11.09 -18.73
N SER A 74 -24.28 10.40 -17.69
CA SER A 74 -23.74 11.01 -16.49
C SER A 74 -22.33 11.54 -16.69
N ASN A 75 -22.04 12.71 -16.06
CA ASN A 75 -20.68 13.21 -15.93
C ASN A 75 -19.95 12.61 -14.72
N LYS A 76 -20.65 11.89 -13.85
CA LYS A 76 -20.06 11.19 -12.71
C LYS A 76 -19.32 9.94 -13.20
N ARG A 77 -18.15 9.72 -12.68
CA ARG A 77 -17.31 8.57 -13.01
C ARG A 77 -16.84 7.87 -11.76
N LEU A 78 -16.81 6.56 -11.83
CA LEU A 78 -16.10 5.73 -10.86
C LEU A 78 -14.66 5.57 -11.36
N LYS A 79 -13.70 5.96 -10.54
CA LYS A 79 -12.29 5.80 -10.84
C LYS A 79 -11.73 4.60 -10.12
N SER A 80 -10.89 3.83 -10.80
CA SER A 80 -10.11 2.76 -10.18
C SER A 80 -8.62 3.00 -10.34
N PHE A 81 -7.90 2.62 -9.30
CA PHE A 81 -6.45 2.74 -9.22
C PHE A 81 -5.87 1.38 -8.89
N GLN A 82 -4.99 0.88 -9.73
CA GLN A 82 -4.30 -0.37 -9.47
C GLN A 82 -3.06 -0.11 -8.63
N VAL A 83 -2.98 -0.81 -7.51
CA VAL A 83 -1.89 -0.68 -6.56
C VAL A 83 -1.24 -2.04 -6.37
N ILE A 84 0.08 -2.05 -6.30
CA ILE A 84 0.88 -3.22 -5.95
C ILE A 84 1.37 -3.08 -4.53
N ILE A 85 1.22 -4.16 -3.76
CA ILE A 85 1.77 -4.31 -2.43
C ILE A 85 2.74 -5.49 -2.48
N ASP A 86 4.02 -5.19 -2.43
CA ASP A 86 5.09 -6.19 -2.36
C ASP A 86 5.53 -6.40 -0.92
N ILE A 87 5.48 -7.63 -0.48
CA ILE A 87 5.85 -8.05 0.87
C ILE A 87 7.14 -8.84 0.80
N ARG A 88 8.11 -8.48 1.64
CA ARG A 88 9.39 -9.17 1.73
C ARG A 88 9.71 -9.46 3.18
N THR A 89 10.09 -10.70 3.46
CA THR A 89 10.35 -11.16 4.82
C THR A 89 11.68 -11.90 4.94
N LEU A 90 12.02 -12.27 6.16
CA LEU A 90 13.32 -12.87 6.51
C LEU A 90 13.31 -14.41 6.37
N LEU A 91 12.18 -15.03 6.65
CA LEU A 91 12.04 -16.48 6.67
C LEU A 91 10.89 -16.95 5.75
N PRO A 92 10.99 -18.17 5.17
CA PRO A 92 9.92 -18.75 4.38
C PRO A 92 8.61 -18.87 5.16
N GLY A 93 7.51 -18.54 4.50
CA GLY A 93 6.16 -18.59 5.05
C GLY A 93 5.71 -17.31 5.77
N GLN A 94 6.63 -16.49 6.23
CA GLN A 94 6.29 -15.20 6.87
C GLN A 94 5.63 -14.24 5.88
N GLU A 95 6.05 -14.27 4.62
CA GLU A 95 5.48 -13.45 3.54
C GLU A 95 3.99 -13.75 3.33
N THR A 96 3.60 -15.01 3.40
CA THR A 96 2.19 -15.42 3.28
C THR A 96 1.38 -14.93 4.47
N ASN A 97 1.88 -15.11 5.68
CA ASN A 97 1.20 -14.66 6.90
C ASN A 97 1.04 -13.13 6.92
N LEU A 98 2.06 -12.41 6.48
CA LEU A 98 2.00 -10.95 6.41
C LEU A 98 1.04 -10.49 5.30
N ALA A 99 0.97 -11.21 4.18
CA ALA A 99 0.02 -10.94 3.11
C ALA A 99 -1.43 -11.14 3.60
N ASP A 100 -1.72 -12.22 4.30
CA ASP A 100 -3.03 -12.48 4.90
C ASP A 100 -3.43 -11.37 5.89
N TRP A 101 -2.48 -10.90 6.69
CA TRP A 101 -2.71 -9.76 7.57
C TRP A 101 -3.07 -8.49 6.79
N VAL A 102 -2.30 -8.14 5.76
CA VAL A 102 -2.61 -6.97 4.91
C VAL A 102 -4.00 -7.09 4.28
N GLU A 103 -4.33 -8.27 3.73
CA GLU A 103 -5.64 -8.51 3.13
C GLU A 103 -6.78 -8.29 4.13
N GLN A 104 -6.64 -8.76 5.35
CA GLN A 104 -7.63 -8.58 6.41
C GLN A 104 -7.81 -7.11 6.76
N GLU A 105 -6.71 -6.37 6.93
CA GLU A 105 -6.75 -4.96 7.34
C GLU A 105 -7.42 -4.05 6.30
N ILE A 106 -7.19 -4.29 5.01
CA ILE A 106 -7.72 -3.44 3.94
C ILE A 106 -9.02 -3.95 3.32
N ASN A 107 -9.51 -5.11 3.72
CA ASN A 107 -10.70 -5.75 3.13
C ASN A 107 -11.95 -4.87 3.18
N ASP A 108 -12.13 -4.12 4.24
CA ASP A 108 -13.28 -3.22 4.40
C ASP A 108 -13.10 -1.87 3.69
N GLY A 109 -11.99 -1.71 2.98
CA GLY A 109 -11.62 -0.45 2.32
C GLY A 109 -10.82 0.48 3.22
N ILE A 110 -10.48 1.63 2.67
CA ILE A 110 -9.65 2.64 3.35
C ILE A 110 -10.23 4.05 3.18
N THR A 111 -9.99 4.91 4.16
CA THR A 111 -10.25 6.33 4.01
C THR A 111 -9.13 6.97 3.20
N ILE A 112 -9.50 7.74 2.18
CA ILE A 112 -8.56 8.47 1.34
C ILE A 112 -8.48 9.91 1.81
N TYR A 113 -7.27 10.38 2.03
CA TYR A 113 -6.99 11.72 2.51
C TYR A 113 -6.34 12.58 1.42
N ASP A 114 -6.55 13.89 1.52
CA ASP A 114 -5.82 14.89 0.76
C ASP A 114 -4.65 15.41 1.61
N TYR A 115 -3.44 15.21 1.12
CA TYR A 115 -2.20 15.63 1.78
C TYR A 115 -1.67 16.97 1.28
N THR A 116 -2.35 17.62 0.32
CA THR A 116 -1.92 18.90 -0.25
C THR A 116 -1.65 19.98 0.80
N PRO A 117 -2.51 20.18 1.81
CA PRO A 117 -2.27 21.20 2.83
C PRO A 117 -0.94 21.01 3.57
N ASN A 118 -0.61 19.79 3.91
CA ASN A 118 0.64 19.46 4.62
C ASN A 118 1.88 19.64 3.75
N SER A 119 1.78 19.33 2.45
CA SER A 119 2.91 19.51 1.52
C SER A 119 3.27 20.98 1.30
N LEU A 120 2.28 21.89 1.43
CA LEU A 120 2.46 23.33 1.24
C LEU A 120 2.85 24.05 2.54
N ASN A 121 2.39 23.57 3.67
CA ASN A 121 2.65 24.11 4.99
C ASN A 121 2.74 22.94 6.01
N PRO A 122 3.94 22.54 6.43
CA PRO A 122 4.12 21.43 7.39
C PRO A 122 3.45 21.65 8.76
N GLU A 123 3.14 22.89 9.12
CA GLU A 123 2.44 23.22 10.38
C GLU A 123 0.91 23.18 10.24
N ALA A 124 0.39 23.08 9.00
CA ALA A 124 -1.04 22.94 8.77
C ALA A 124 -1.54 21.56 9.22
N PRO A 125 -2.87 21.39 9.41
CA PRO A 125 -3.44 20.07 9.61
C PRO A 125 -2.95 19.11 8.55
N ALA A 126 -2.45 17.96 8.97
CA ALA A 126 -1.69 17.06 8.11
C ALA A 126 -2.47 16.56 6.89
N LYS A 127 -3.79 16.40 7.02
CA LYS A 127 -4.65 15.88 5.96
C LYS A 127 -6.12 16.17 6.22
N SER A 128 -6.91 16.19 5.14
CA SER A 128 -8.37 16.23 5.18
C SER A 128 -8.94 15.00 4.48
N ILE A 129 -10.16 14.60 4.84
CA ILE A 129 -10.81 13.46 4.19
C ILE A 129 -11.22 13.84 2.77
N LEU A 130 -10.71 13.10 1.79
CA LEU A 130 -11.08 13.24 0.38
C LEU A 130 -12.26 12.31 0.01
N GLY A 131 -12.29 11.13 0.58
CA GLY A 131 -13.33 10.15 0.32
C GLY A 131 -13.03 8.78 0.93
N TYR A 132 -13.71 7.77 0.42
CA TYR A 132 -13.55 6.39 0.83
C TYR A 132 -13.24 5.52 -0.38
N GLY A 133 -12.25 4.67 -0.24
CA GLY A 133 -11.81 3.75 -1.28
C GLY A 133 -12.24 2.32 -0.96
N ARG A 134 -13.04 1.71 -1.86
CA ARG A 134 -13.33 0.28 -1.83
C ARG A 134 -12.16 -0.48 -2.42
N VAL A 135 -11.75 -1.55 -1.77
CA VAL A 135 -10.65 -2.41 -2.20
C VAL A 135 -11.17 -3.70 -2.81
N ASP A 136 -10.70 -4.02 -4.02
CA ASP A 136 -10.91 -5.30 -4.68
C ASP A 136 -9.56 -5.98 -4.90
N PHE A 137 -9.42 -7.23 -4.48
CA PHE A 137 -8.22 -8.03 -4.71
C PHE A 137 -8.25 -8.63 -6.11
N ILE A 138 -7.18 -8.39 -6.89
CA ILE A 138 -7.05 -8.92 -8.26
C ILE A 138 -6.22 -10.20 -8.24
N THR A 139 -5.02 -10.13 -7.66
CA THR A 139 -4.12 -11.27 -7.50
C THR A 139 -3.46 -11.24 -6.13
N SER A 140 -3.19 -12.44 -5.62
CA SER A 140 -2.50 -12.66 -4.35
C SER A 140 -1.64 -13.91 -4.54
N MET A 141 -0.32 -13.76 -4.62
CA MET A 141 0.56 -14.87 -4.95
C MET A 141 1.99 -14.69 -4.44
N PRO A 142 2.67 -15.78 -4.07
CA PRO A 142 4.11 -15.76 -3.86
C PRO A 142 4.83 -15.36 -5.15
N VAL A 143 5.91 -14.61 -5.02
CA VAL A 143 6.80 -14.32 -6.14
C VAL A 143 7.90 -15.37 -6.16
N PRO A 144 8.06 -16.14 -7.24
CA PRO A 144 9.13 -17.15 -7.33
C PRO A 144 10.51 -16.50 -7.16
N SER A 145 11.38 -17.17 -6.41
CA SER A 145 12.76 -16.76 -6.25
C SER A 145 13.70 -17.83 -6.82
N TYR A 146 14.89 -17.42 -7.23
CA TYR A 146 15.95 -18.32 -7.63
C TYR A 146 16.87 -18.65 -6.44
N ASP A 147 17.63 -19.76 -6.52
CA ASP A 147 18.51 -20.20 -5.45
C ASP A 147 19.58 -19.18 -5.05
N ASP A 148 20.02 -18.35 -6.01
CA ASP A 148 20.98 -17.25 -5.84
C ASP A 148 20.32 -15.89 -5.59
N ALA A 149 19.01 -15.88 -5.33
CA ALA A 149 18.29 -14.64 -5.07
C ALA A 149 18.85 -13.91 -3.86
N ASP A 150 18.89 -12.59 -3.96
CA ASP A 150 19.21 -11.67 -2.90
C ASP A 150 18.24 -11.84 -1.71
N VAL A 151 18.66 -11.45 -0.52
CA VAL A 151 17.87 -11.54 0.71
C VAL A 151 16.50 -10.86 0.60
N PHE A 152 16.41 -9.77 -0.16
CA PHE A 152 15.15 -9.07 -0.40
C PHE A 152 14.17 -9.81 -1.31
N ASP A 153 14.65 -10.74 -2.14
CA ASP A 153 13.83 -11.44 -3.12
C ASP A 153 13.54 -12.90 -2.75
N LYS A 154 14.16 -13.43 -1.70
CA LYS A 154 13.99 -14.84 -1.31
C LYS A 154 12.59 -15.19 -0.84
N ASN A 155 12.01 -14.34 0.01
CA ASN A 155 10.71 -14.58 0.62
C ASN A 155 9.82 -13.39 0.30
N ARG A 156 9.18 -13.46 -0.86
CA ARG A 156 8.42 -12.35 -1.44
C ARG A 156 7.01 -12.78 -1.79
N TYR A 157 6.07 -11.92 -1.52
CA TYR A 157 4.66 -12.09 -1.85
C TYR A 157 4.12 -10.81 -2.49
N ARG A 158 3.26 -10.94 -3.49
CA ARG A 158 2.66 -9.79 -4.17
C ARG A 158 1.15 -9.83 -4.10
N LEU A 159 0.58 -8.72 -3.64
CA LEU A 159 -0.82 -8.40 -3.76
C LEU A 159 -1.01 -7.35 -4.85
N THR A 160 -1.93 -7.60 -5.76
CA THR A 160 -2.40 -6.60 -6.71
C THR A 160 -3.85 -6.27 -6.39
N ILE A 161 -4.13 -5.02 -6.09
CA ILE A 161 -5.46 -4.56 -5.70
C ILE A 161 -5.95 -3.45 -6.62
N LYS A 162 -7.26 -3.29 -6.70
CA LYS A 162 -7.91 -2.08 -7.23
C LYS A 162 -8.58 -1.32 -6.10
N ILE A 163 -8.35 -0.02 -6.07
CA ILE A 163 -9.05 0.89 -5.18
C ILE A 163 -10.02 1.71 -6.02
N TRP A 164 -11.31 1.66 -5.66
CA TRP A 164 -12.39 2.33 -6.35
C TRP A 164 -12.84 3.56 -5.58
N MET A 165 -12.89 4.71 -6.26
CA MET A 165 -13.40 5.97 -5.72
C MET A 165 -14.40 6.58 -6.69
N ASN A 166 -15.39 7.28 -6.12
CA ASN A 166 -16.23 8.20 -6.90
C ASN A 166 -15.38 9.38 -7.35
N GLY A 167 -15.38 9.61 -8.62
CA GLY A 167 -14.64 10.72 -9.23
C GLY A 167 -15.44 11.97 -9.46
#